data_cab79a3003411f081d6610ad397d2b2a
#
_entry.id   cab79a3003411f081d6610ad397d2b2a
#
_cell.length_a   1.000
_cell.length_b   1.000
_cell.length_c   1.000
_cell.angle_alpha   90.00
_cell.angle_beta   90.00
_cell.angle_gamma   90.00
#
_symmetry.space_group_name_H-M   'P 1'
#
loop_
_entity.id
_entity.type
_entity.pdbx_description
1 polymer ?
#
loop_
_entity_poly.entity_id
_entity_poly.type
_entity_poly.pdbx_seq_one_letter_code
_entity_poly.pdbx_strand_id
1 'polypeptide(L)'
;MKIAITTFHRAYNYGAVLQCYALYHSLKELGHECYVLDYWPKYFYNQYYVHADFSITHPPIKTWINHLRIKKVLDERNKGFEKFLEEHLKLFPVDINDGQISVKNNKFDLY
;
A
#
# COMPACT_ATOMS: atom_id res chain seq x y z
N MET A 1 18.84 -2.05 -16.85
CA MET A 1 19.16 -2.18 -15.42
C MET A 1 17.98 -2.77 -14.69
N LYS A 2 18.24 -3.43 -13.61
CA LYS A 2 17.22 -3.95 -12.69
C LYS A 2 17.03 -2.97 -11.55
N ILE A 3 15.86 -2.30 -11.51
CA ILE A 3 15.58 -1.18 -10.60
C ILE A 3 14.54 -1.58 -9.57
N ALA A 4 14.82 -1.30 -8.29
CA ALA A 4 13.88 -1.42 -7.20
C ALA A 4 13.32 -0.05 -6.82
N ILE A 5 12.01 0.08 -6.80
CA ILE A 5 11.31 1.32 -6.43
C ILE A 5 10.77 1.19 -5.02
N THR A 6 11.13 2.11 -4.15
CA THR A 6 10.59 2.21 -2.79
C THR A 6 9.73 3.46 -2.71
N THR A 7 8.43 3.30 -2.42
CA THR A 7 7.48 4.41 -2.33
C THR A 7 6.30 4.06 -1.42
N PHE A 8 5.44 5.04 -1.16
CA PHE A 8 4.27 4.88 -0.28
C PHE A 8 3.04 4.29 -1.00
N HIS A 9 3.22 3.32 -1.90
CA HIS A 9 2.14 2.71 -2.68
C HIS A 9 1.07 2.02 -1.80
N ARG A 10 1.41 1.57 -0.60
CA ARG A 10 0.47 0.98 0.37
C ARG A 10 -0.28 2.01 1.22
N ALA A 11 -0.07 3.30 0.99
CA ALA A 11 -0.80 4.36 1.70
C ALA A 11 -2.27 4.49 1.29
N TYR A 12 -2.75 3.72 0.32
CA TYR A 12 -4.13 3.75 -0.23
C TYR A 12 -4.65 5.17 -0.49
N ASN A 13 -3.77 5.96 -1.04
CA ASN A 13 -4.00 7.34 -1.43
C ASN A 13 -3.79 7.44 -2.95
N TYR A 14 -4.73 8.08 -3.65
CA TYR A 14 -4.67 8.19 -5.10
C TYR A 14 -3.37 8.83 -5.60
N GLY A 15 -2.90 9.89 -4.94
CA GLY A 15 -1.66 10.56 -5.30
C GLY A 15 -0.44 9.64 -5.17
N ALA A 16 -0.32 8.94 -4.06
CA ALA A 16 0.80 8.02 -3.82
C ALA A 16 0.79 6.83 -4.78
N VAL A 17 -0.37 6.23 -5.03
CA VAL A 17 -0.53 5.11 -5.96
C VAL A 17 -0.24 5.52 -7.39
N LEU A 18 -0.77 6.65 -7.86
CA LEU A 18 -0.55 7.16 -9.21
C LEU A 18 0.90 7.60 -9.43
N GLN A 19 1.55 8.19 -8.42
CA GLN A 19 2.97 8.52 -8.47
C GLN A 19 3.82 7.26 -8.67
N CYS A 20 3.56 6.21 -7.90
CA CYS A 20 4.24 4.93 -8.02
C CYS A 20 4.03 4.32 -9.42
N TYR A 21 2.80 4.31 -9.89
CA TYR A 21 2.43 3.82 -11.21
C TYR A 21 3.18 4.57 -12.32
N ALA A 22 3.15 5.90 -12.30
CA ALA A 22 3.81 6.74 -13.30
C ALA A 22 5.33 6.51 -13.32
N LEU A 23 5.98 6.49 -12.15
CA LEU A 23 7.41 6.23 -12.05
C LEU A 23 7.76 4.84 -12.58
N TYR A 24 7.02 3.80 -12.18
CA TYR A 24 7.22 2.43 -12.63
C TYR A 24 7.13 2.30 -14.15
N HIS A 25 6.09 2.85 -14.76
CA HIS A 25 5.89 2.78 -16.21
C HIS A 25 6.90 3.60 -16.98
N SER A 26 7.25 4.81 -16.51
CA SER A 26 8.28 5.64 -17.15
C SER A 26 9.64 4.93 -17.21
N LEU A 27 10.04 4.30 -16.13
CA LEU A 27 11.29 3.53 -16.11
C LEU A 27 11.24 2.29 -17.01
N LYS A 28 10.09 1.63 -17.10
CA LYS A 28 9.89 0.51 -18.04
C LYS A 28 9.97 0.94 -19.49
N GLU A 29 9.37 2.08 -19.84
CA GLU A 29 9.46 2.64 -21.21
C GLU A 29 10.88 3.01 -21.60
N LEU A 30 11.73 3.36 -20.63
CA LEU A 30 13.17 3.56 -20.83
C LEU A 30 13.97 2.24 -21.00
N GLY A 31 13.31 1.09 -20.98
CA GLY A 31 13.91 -0.21 -21.18
C GLY A 31 14.48 -0.89 -19.93
N HIS A 32 14.11 -0.41 -18.73
CA HIS A 32 14.58 -1.01 -17.48
C HIS A 32 13.63 -2.09 -16.96
N GLU A 33 14.19 -3.08 -16.28
CA GLU A 33 13.42 -4.06 -15.52
C GLU A 33 13.11 -3.50 -14.13
N CYS A 34 11.84 -3.16 -13.87
CA CYS A 34 11.43 -2.46 -12.66
C CYS A 34 10.61 -3.37 -11.72
N TYR A 35 10.82 -3.17 -10.44
CA TYR A 35 10.06 -3.80 -9.36
C TYR A 35 9.71 -2.75 -8.31
N VAL A 36 8.52 -2.84 -7.74
CA VAL A 36 8.14 -2.04 -6.58
C VAL A 36 8.35 -2.88 -5.33
N LEU A 37 9.18 -2.43 -4.41
CA LEU A 37 9.38 -3.10 -3.14
C LEU A 37 8.10 -2.99 -2.31
N ASP A 38 7.51 -4.12 -1.96
CA ASP A 38 6.24 -4.17 -1.24
C ASP A 38 6.43 -3.84 0.24
N TYR A 39 6.79 -2.57 0.47
CA TYR A 39 7.02 -2.01 1.79
C TYR A 39 5.71 -1.59 2.43
N TRP A 40 5.29 -2.31 3.47
CA TRP A 40 4.05 -2.05 4.20
C TRP A 40 4.31 -1.94 5.70
N PRO A 41 4.72 -0.78 6.21
CA PRO A 41 4.97 -0.59 7.62
C PRO A 41 3.68 -0.68 8.45
N LYS A 42 3.76 -1.26 9.64
CA LYS A 42 2.60 -1.49 10.54
C LYS A 42 1.79 -0.21 10.83
N TYR A 43 2.45 0.95 10.89
CA TYR A 43 1.74 2.20 11.16
C TYR A 43 0.82 2.64 10.01
N PHE A 44 1.14 2.29 8.75
CA PHE A 44 0.23 2.52 7.63
C PHE A 44 -1.00 1.64 7.71
N TYR A 45 -0.83 0.40 8.15
CA TYR A 45 -1.96 -0.49 8.38
C TYR A 45 -2.94 0.11 9.38
N ASN A 46 -2.47 0.62 10.50
CA ASN A 46 -3.31 1.23 11.54
C ASN A 46 -3.94 2.56 11.10
N GLN A 47 -3.29 3.32 10.23
CA GLN A 47 -3.76 4.63 9.80
C GLN A 47 -4.84 4.52 8.71
N TYR A 48 -4.77 3.55 7.83
CA TYR A 48 -5.65 3.42 6.66
C TYR A 48 -6.70 2.32 6.81
N TYR A 49 -6.47 1.34 7.65
CA TYR A 49 -7.51 0.47 8.19
C TYR A 49 -8.07 1.17 9.42
N VAL A 50 -9.20 1.81 9.27
CA VAL A 50 -9.89 2.48 10.37
C VAL A 50 -10.26 1.45 11.42
N HIS A 51 -9.40 1.27 12.40
CA HIS A 51 -9.83 0.81 13.71
C HIS A 51 -10.52 2.00 14.36
N ALA A 52 -11.83 2.09 14.21
CA ALA A 52 -12.58 2.90 15.12
C ALA A 52 -12.40 2.26 16.50
N ASP A 53 -11.52 2.85 17.29
CA ASP A 53 -11.47 2.56 18.71
C ASP A 53 -12.82 2.95 19.31
N PHE A 54 -13.70 1.97 19.41
CA PHE A 54 -14.96 2.08 20.13
C PHE A 54 -14.67 2.05 21.62
N SER A 55 -14.08 3.11 22.14
CA SER A 55 -13.91 3.30 23.60
C SER A 55 -15.18 3.79 24.29
N ILE A 56 -16.29 3.90 23.56
CA ILE A 56 -17.59 4.30 24.12
C ILE A 56 -18.39 3.03 24.41
N THR A 57 -18.65 2.79 25.68
CA THR A 57 -19.30 1.60 26.20
C THR A 57 -20.76 1.38 25.74
N HIS A 58 -21.42 2.40 25.17
CA HIS A 58 -22.74 2.29 24.53
C HIS A 58 -22.94 3.38 23.47
N PRO A 59 -22.48 3.16 22.23
CA PRO A 59 -22.75 4.12 21.17
C PRO A 59 -24.24 4.08 20.78
N PRO A 60 -24.85 5.22 20.42
CA PRO A 60 -26.20 5.26 19.85
C PRO A 60 -26.26 4.37 18.59
N ILE A 61 -27.39 3.68 18.38
CA ILE A 61 -27.60 2.77 17.24
C ILE A 61 -27.26 3.44 15.91
N LYS A 62 -27.59 4.73 15.73
CA LYS A 62 -27.25 5.51 14.54
C LYS A 62 -25.74 5.60 14.29
N THR A 63 -24.94 5.76 15.33
CA THR A 63 -23.47 5.81 15.25
C THR A 63 -22.92 4.47 14.80
N TRP A 64 -23.49 3.37 15.30
CA TRP A 64 -23.09 2.02 14.92
C TRP A 64 -23.39 1.69 13.45
N ILE A 65 -24.59 2.07 12.97
CA ILE A 65 -24.98 1.90 11.57
C ILE A 65 -24.08 2.72 10.65
N ASN A 66 -23.78 3.98 11.00
CA ASN A 66 -22.86 4.81 10.23
C ASN A 66 -21.45 4.23 10.20
N HIS A 67 -20.99 3.68 11.31
CA HIS A 67 -19.69 3.02 11.38
C HIS A 67 -19.61 1.81 10.42
N LEU A 68 -20.63 0.96 10.41
CA LEU A 68 -20.69 -0.19 9.50
C LEU A 68 -20.71 0.24 8.02
N ARG A 69 -21.43 1.32 7.70
CA ARG A 69 -21.45 1.87 6.33
C ARG A 69 -20.08 2.40 5.90
N ILE A 70 -19.44 3.19 6.77
CA ILE A 70 -18.10 3.75 6.49
C ILE A 70 -17.08 2.62 6.35
N LYS A 71 -17.11 1.63 7.22
CA LYS A 71 -16.23 0.46 7.14
C LYS A 71 -16.39 -0.25 5.79
N LYS A 72 -17.62 -0.53 5.37
CA LYS A 72 -17.89 -1.17 4.08
C LYS A 72 -17.31 -0.39 2.90
N VAL A 73 -17.54 0.93 2.87
CA VAL A 73 -17.02 1.80 1.80
C VAL A 73 -15.48 1.82 1.79
N LEU A 74 -14.86 1.87 2.96
CA LEU A 74 -13.40 1.84 3.09
C LEU A 74 -12.82 0.48 2.65
N ASP A 75 -13.46 -0.62 3.01
CA ASP A 75 -13.03 -1.96 2.61
C ASP A 75 -13.12 -2.13 1.09
N GLU A 76 -14.21 -1.68 0.45
CA GLU A 76 -14.35 -1.70 -1.00
C GLU A 76 -13.29 -0.82 -1.70
N ARG A 77 -13.01 0.36 -1.16
CA ARG A 77 -11.95 1.23 -1.66
C ARG A 77 -10.57 0.57 -1.55
N ASN A 78 -10.27 0.00 -0.40
CA ASN A 78 -8.98 -0.65 -0.16
C ASN A 78 -8.78 -1.86 -1.08
N LYS A 79 -9.82 -2.67 -1.30
CA LYS A 79 -9.79 -3.75 -2.30
C LYS A 79 -9.52 -3.24 -3.70
N GLY A 80 -10.07 -2.10 -4.08
CA GLY A 80 -9.79 -1.46 -5.36
C GLY A 80 -8.33 -1.06 -5.51
N PHE A 81 -7.72 -0.49 -4.47
CA PHE A 81 -6.28 -0.18 -4.46
C PHE A 81 -5.41 -1.44 -4.55
N GLU A 82 -5.71 -2.47 -3.77
CA GLU A 82 -4.98 -3.74 -3.80
C GLU A 82 -5.02 -4.36 -5.19
N LYS A 83 -6.21 -4.44 -5.80
CA LYS A 83 -6.39 -4.95 -7.15
C LYS A 83 -5.59 -4.16 -8.18
N PHE A 84 -5.62 -2.82 -8.11
CA PHE A 84 -4.86 -1.96 -9.00
C PHE A 84 -3.34 -2.20 -8.87
N LEU A 85 -2.84 -2.27 -7.64
CA LEU A 85 -1.42 -2.53 -7.39
C LEU A 85 -0.96 -3.88 -7.94
N GLU A 86 -1.75 -4.93 -7.73
CA GLU A 86 -1.44 -6.29 -8.19
C GLU A 86 -1.49 -6.41 -9.71
N GLU A 87 -2.45 -5.74 -10.36
CA GLU A 87 -2.63 -5.81 -11.83
C GLU A 87 -1.63 -4.96 -12.61
N HIS A 88 -1.18 -3.83 -12.07
CA HIS A 88 -0.40 -2.83 -12.80
C HIS A 88 1.06 -2.72 -12.38
N LEU A 89 1.45 -3.25 -11.23
CA LEU A 89 2.78 -3.16 -10.69
C LEU A 89 3.38 -4.54 -10.42
N LYS A 90 4.67 -4.68 -10.67
CA LYS A 90 5.42 -5.88 -10.29
C LYS A 90 5.94 -5.70 -8.86
N LEU A 91 5.15 -6.19 -7.90
CA LEU A 91 5.49 -6.10 -6.49
C LEU A 91 6.55 -7.13 -6.11
N PHE A 92 7.52 -6.71 -5.33
CA PHE A 92 8.58 -7.56 -4.81
C PHE A 92 8.48 -7.64 -3.28
N PRO A 93 8.28 -8.85 -2.69
CA PRO A 93 8.14 -8.98 -1.25
C PRO A 93 9.44 -8.62 -0.54
N VAL A 94 9.30 -7.89 0.58
CA VAL A 94 10.42 -7.49 1.43
C VAL A 94 10.15 -7.90 2.87
N ASP A 95 11.21 -8.26 3.60
CA ASP A 95 11.14 -8.48 5.04
C ASP A 95 11.48 -7.17 5.77
N ILE A 96 10.65 -6.83 6.74
CA ILE A 96 10.84 -5.63 7.57
C ILE A 96 11.23 -6.09 8.96
N ASN A 97 12.50 -5.90 9.33
CA ASN A 97 13.00 -6.16 10.67
C ASN A 97 13.49 -4.85 11.28
N ASP A 98 12.93 -4.47 12.44
CA ASP A 98 13.32 -3.27 13.21
C ASP A 98 13.44 -1.97 12.39
N GLY A 99 12.52 -1.78 11.42
CA GLY A 99 12.53 -0.62 10.54
C GLY A 99 13.53 -0.68 9.38
N GLN A 100 14.28 -1.76 9.26
CA GLN A 100 15.15 -2.01 8.11
C GLN A 100 14.47 -2.90 7.08
N ILE A 101 14.59 -2.51 5.81
CA ILE A 101 14.10 -3.30 4.68
C ILE A 101 15.18 -4.30 4.29
N SER A 102 14.87 -5.59 4.36
CA SER A 102 15.74 -6.66 3.89
C SER A 102 15.18 -7.26 2.61
N VAL A 103 15.96 -7.20 1.54
CA VAL A 103 15.62 -7.80 0.24
C VAL A 103 16.39 -9.11 0.12
N LYS A 104 15.72 -10.24 0.31
CA LYS A 104 16.35 -11.56 0.19
C LYS A 104 16.68 -11.87 -1.27
N ASN A 105 17.96 -12.21 -1.50
CA ASN A 105 18.48 -12.88 -2.71
C ASN A 105 18.32 -12.16 -4.06
N ASN A 106 18.01 -10.88 -4.11
CA ASN A 106 18.01 -10.14 -5.37
C ASN A 106 18.94 -8.93 -5.30
N LYS A 107 19.86 -8.89 -6.25
CA LYS A 107 20.68 -7.70 -6.49
C LYS A 107 19.94 -6.83 -7.48
N PHE A 108 19.58 -5.64 -7.05
CA PHE A 108 19.14 -4.58 -7.94
C PHE A 108 20.33 -3.69 -8.27
N ASP A 109 20.34 -3.14 -9.47
CA ASP A 109 21.40 -2.24 -9.91
C ASP A 109 21.20 -0.83 -9.32
N LEU A 110 19.91 -0.50 -9.02
CA LEU A 110 19.50 0.78 -8.44
C LEU A 110 18.32 0.59 -7.49
N TYR A 111 18.29 1.40 -6.43
CA TYR A 111 17.20 1.50 -5.46
C TYR A 111 16.64 2.92 -5.41
#